data_93f66fcb2b75463e37b67eb2cc4888b3
#
_entry.id   93f66fcb2b75463e37b67eb2cc4888b3
#
_cell.length_a   1.000
_cell.length_b   1.000
_cell.length_c   1.000
_cell.angle_alpha   90.00
_cell.angle_beta   90.00
_cell.angle_gamma   90.00
#
_symmetry.space_group_name_H-M   'P 1'
#
loop_
_entity.id
_entity.type
_entity.pdbx_description
1 polymer ?
#
loop_
_entity_poly.entity_id
_entity_poly.type
_entity_poly.pdbx_seq_one_letter_code
_entity_poly.pdbx_strand_id
1 'polypeptide(L)'
;HILPGSANLIGGRGVTVKNLQRNTINSMKFPDAPHSLKMACGENPKRVYGNRQQAPSTRMGNAAGYRKSWIQAEAYLSRLNEYEAKSDEAKELAYKPQRDLEMDTLAGVLRGDILVHNHCYRAEEMATMINIAKEFDYKITAFHHGVEAYKIADLLAENNICGALWADWWGFKHEAYDMVQANIAIVDQALGGKGCAIVHSDDAIGIQHLNQEASKALAAGLRAGFDITKARAMNWITSNPAKAAGIYNQTGS
;
A
#
# COMPACT_ATOMS: atom_id res chain seq x y z
N HIS A 1 4.16 -2.65 11.25
CA HIS A 1 4.10 -3.27 9.93
C HIS A 1 5.42 -3.09 9.21
N ILE A 2 6.04 -4.18 8.76
CA ILE A 2 7.33 -4.19 8.07
C ILE A 2 7.05 -4.39 6.58
N LEU A 3 7.53 -3.46 5.75
CA LEU A 3 7.36 -3.45 4.31
C LEU A 3 8.72 -3.41 3.59
N PRO A 4 8.87 -4.07 2.44
CA PRO A 4 10.00 -3.84 1.56
C PRO A 4 10.12 -2.39 1.11
N GLY A 5 11.30 -1.95 0.72
CA GLY A 5 11.54 -0.64 0.14
C GLY A 5 10.90 -0.47 -1.24
N SER A 6 10.99 0.73 -1.80
CA SER A 6 10.32 1.14 -3.05
C SER A 6 11.20 1.01 -4.32
N ALA A 7 12.29 0.25 -4.25
CA ALA A 7 13.21 0.09 -5.38
C ALA A 7 12.62 -0.74 -6.54
N ASN A 8 11.69 -1.63 -6.25
CA ASN A 8 11.11 -2.56 -7.22
C ASN A 8 9.65 -2.19 -7.53
N LEU A 9 9.18 -2.49 -8.75
CA LEU A 9 7.76 -2.39 -9.10
C LEU A 9 6.90 -3.21 -8.15
N ILE A 10 7.31 -4.46 -7.92
CA ILE A 10 6.72 -5.42 -7.02
C ILE A 10 7.86 -5.88 -6.11
N GLY A 11 7.84 -5.40 -4.86
CA GLY A 11 8.98 -5.51 -3.95
C GLY A 11 8.97 -6.73 -3.04
N GLY A 12 7.85 -7.44 -2.98
CA GLY A 12 7.69 -8.62 -2.14
C GLY A 12 6.77 -8.42 -0.94
N ARG A 13 6.65 -9.45 -0.11
CA ARG A 13 5.70 -9.51 1.01
C ARG A 13 6.14 -8.65 2.19
N GLY A 14 5.18 -7.96 2.78
CA GLY A 14 5.28 -7.35 4.11
C GLY A 14 4.58 -8.20 5.17
N VAL A 15 4.82 -7.88 6.43
CA VAL A 15 4.29 -8.60 7.59
C VAL A 15 3.99 -7.65 8.74
N THR A 16 2.87 -7.89 9.43
CA THR A 16 2.56 -7.23 10.69
C THR A 16 3.12 -8.05 11.85
N VAL A 17 3.82 -7.40 12.76
CA VAL A 17 4.47 -8.05 13.91
C VAL A 17 4.10 -7.36 15.22
N LYS A 18 4.15 -8.11 16.31
CA LYS A 18 4.25 -7.55 17.66
C LYS A 18 5.73 -7.30 17.95
N ASN A 19 6.07 -6.08 18.35
CA ASN A 19 7.46 -5.73 18.69
C ASN A 19 7.85 -6.31 20.06
N LEU A 20 7.93 -7.62 20.13
CA LEU A 20 8.29 -8.40 21.31
C LEU A 20 9.57 -9.19 21.01
N GLN A 21 10.45 -9.27 21.99
CA GLN A 21 11.64 -10.11 21.87
C GLN A 21 11.24 -11.57 21.76
N ARG A 22 11.59 -12.22 20.65
CA ARG A 22 11.32 -13.62 20.32
C ARG A 22 12.49 -14.22 19.55
N ASN A 23 12.55 -15.55 19.52
CA ASN A 23 13.67 -16.26 18.87
C ASN A 23 13.51 -16.36 17.34
N THR A 24 12.29 -16.20 16.81
CA THR A 24 12.03 -16.29 15.37
C THR A 24 11.02 -15.22 14.93
N ILE A 25 11.11 -14.84 13.66
CA ILE A 25 10.14 -13.90 13.07
C ILE A 25 8.70 -14.45 13.11
N ASN A 26 8.53 -15.76 12.96
CA ASN A 26 7.21 -16.37 13.01
C ASN A 26 6.54 -16.21 14.38
N SER A 27 7.31 -16.26 15.47
CA SER A 27 6.79 -16.03 16.82
C SER A 27 6.53 -14.55 17.15
N MET A 28 7.02 -13.63 16.29
CA MET A 28 6.73 -12.21 16.35
C MET A 28 5.53 -11.80 15.51
N LYS A 29 5.09 -12.62 14.55
CA LYS A 29 3.94 -12.27 13.70
C LYS A 29 2.73 -11.92 14.55
N PHE A 30 2.02 -10.90 14.13
CA PHE A 30 0.73 -10.56 14.72
C PHE A 30 -0.26 -11.68 14.35
N PRO A 31 -0.98 -12.27 15.31
CA PRO A 31 -1.88 -13.39 15.03
C PRO A 31 -2.92 -13.01 13.96
N ASP A 32 -3.14 -13.92 13.03
CA ASP A 32 -4.13 -13.83 11.95
C ASP A 32 -4.05 -12.56 11.08
N ALA A 33 -2.97 -11.80 11.23
CA ALA A 33 -2.75 -10.65 10.36
C ALA A 33 -2.44 -11.09 8.93
N PRO A 34 -3.14 -10.52 7.91
CA PRO A 34 -2.83 -10.82 6.52
C PRO A 34 -1.42 -10.34 6.16
N HIS A 35 -0.80 -11.03 5.21
CA HIS A 35 0.39 -10.50 4.57
C HIS A 35 0.03 -9.30 3.70
N SER A 36 1.02 -8.48 3.39
CA SER A 36 0.89 -7.43 2.38
C SER A 36 1.86 -7.65 1.24
N LEU A 37 1.59 -7.03 0.11
CA LEU A 37 2.50 -6.87 -1.02
C LEU A 37 2.92 -5.41 -1.10
N LYS A 38 4.23 -5.14 -1.08
CA LYS A 38 4.74 -3.81 -1.37
C LYS A 38 4.94 -3.63 -2.86
N MET A 39 4.36 -2.58 -3.40
CA MET A 39 4.56 -2.12 -4.76
C MET A 39 5.14 -0.71 -4.77
N ALA A 40 5.64 -0.26 -5.90
CA ALA A 40 6.12 1.12 -6.06
C ALA A 40 5.86 1.65 -7.46
N CYS A 41 5.37 2.89 -7.55
CA CYS A 41 5.29 3.67 -8.77
C CYS A 41 6.39 4.76 -8.82
N GLY A 42 6.41 5.53 -9.87
CA GLY A 42 7.21 6.73 -9.98
C GLY A 42 8.67 6.52 -10.31
N GLU A 43 9.49 7.43 -9.80
CA GLU A 43 10.90 7.49 -10.16
C GLU A 43 11.75 6.36 -9.55
N ASN A 44 11.34 5.84 -8.39
CA ASN A 44 12.20 4.90 -7.66
C ASN A 44 12.45 3.62 -8.47
N PRO A 45 11.43 2.84 -8.91
CA PRO A 45 11.69 1.67 -9.74
C PRO A 45 12.34 2.05 -11.08
N LYS A 46 11.83 3.06 -11.79
CA LYS A 46 12.39 3.47 -13.08
C LYS A 46 13.88 3.84 -12.98
N ARG A 47 14.30 4.51 -11.91
CA ARG A 47 15.71 4.88 -11.69
C ARG A 47 16.57 3.67 -11.37
N VAL A 48 16.10 2.81 -10.46
CA VAL A 48 16.88 1.63 -10.03
C VAL A 48 17.13 0.68 -11.19
N TYR A 49 16.10 0.36 -11.97
CA TYR A 49 16.22 -0.52 -13.14
C TYR A 49 16.92 0.19 -14.30
N GLY A 50 16.61 1.46 -14.57
CA GLY A 50 17.24 2.25 -15.62
C GLY A 50 18.75 2.39 -15.43
N ASN A 51 19.22 2.61 -14.21
CA ASN A 51 20.65 2.66 -13.89
C ASN A 51 21.35 1.32 -14.14
N ARG A 52 20.62 0.21 -14.16
CA ARG A 52 21.11 -1.12 -14.50
C ARG A 52 20.89 -1.49 -15.96
N GLN A 53 20.48 -0.54 -16.81
CA GLN A 53 20.10 -0.76 -18.20
C GLN A 53 19.02 -1.84 -18.38
N GLN A 54 18.08 -1.90 -17.43
CA GLN A 54 16.96 -2.82 -17.40
C GLN A 54 15.62 -2.08 -17.46
N ALA A 55 14.58 -2.76 -17.93
CA ALA A 55 13.22 -2.26 -17.83
C ALA A 55 12.61 -2.57 -16.43
N PRO A 56 11.80 -1.64 -15.89
CA PRO A 56 11.36 -0.36 -16.47
C PRO A 56 12.41 0.76 -16.32
N SER A 57 12.52 1.62 -17.33
CA SER A 57 13.34 2.83 -17.30
C SER A 57 12.52 4.12 -17.50
N THR A 58 11.19 3.96 -17.63
CA THR A 58 10.22 5.05 -17.81
C THR A 58 8.98 4.79 -16.98
N ARG A 59 8.15 5.82 -16.73
CA ARG A 59 6.85 5.66 -16.05
C ARG A 59 5.87 4.79 -16.86
N MET A 60 5.88 4.90 -18.18
CA MET A 60 5.12 4.01 -19.06
C MET A 60 5.60 2.56 -18.93
N GLY A 61 6.92 2.35 -18.81
CA GLY A 61 7.50 1.05 -18.54
C GLY A 61 7.06 0.48 -17.18
N ASN A 62 6.89 1.30 -16.15
CA ASN A 62 6.30 0.88 -14.89
C ASN A 62 4.89 0.32 -15.12
N ALA A 63 4.01 1.08 -15.81
CA ALA A 63 2.64 0.65 -16.08
C ALA A 63 2.57 -0.65 -16.89
N ALA A 64 3.44 -0.80 -17.89
CA ALA A 64 3.55 -2.03 -18.68
C ALA A 64 4.03 -3.21 -17.82
N GLY A 65 4.98 -2.97 -16.91
CA GLY A 65 5.51 -3.99 -16.01
C GLY A 65 4.45 -4.52 -15.02
N TYR A 66 3.62 -3.65 -14.46
CA TYR A 66 2.49 -4.07 -13.61
C TYR A 66 1.51 -4.97 -14.38
N ARG A 67 1.05 -4.51 -15.55
CA ARG A 67 0.12 -5.29 -16.38
C ARG A 67 0.68 -6.66 -16.75
N LYS A 68 1.97 -6.70 -17.15
CA LYS A 68 2.64 -7.97 -17.45
C LYS A 68 2.57 -8.94 -16.25
N SER A 69 2.86 -8.45 -15.05
CA SER A 69 2.85 -9.28 -13.84
C SER A 69 1.43 -9.75 -13.50
N TRP A 70 0.42 -8.89 -13.62
CA TRP A 70 -0.97 -9.26 -13.35
C TRP A 70 -1.51 -10.26 -14.36
N ILE A 71 -1.22 -10.11 -15.66
CA ILE A 71 -1.58 -11.09 -16.69
C ILE A 71 -0.98 -12.48 -16.39
N GLN A 72 0.27 -12.51 -15.93
CA GLN A 72 0.92 -13.75 -15.51
C GLN A 72 0.27 -14.36 -14.26
N ALA A 73 -0.11 -13.53 -13.32
CA ALA A 73 -0.78 -13.96 -12.10
C ALA A 73 -2.19 -14.52 -12.37
N GLU A 74 -2.97 -13.88 -13.23
CA GLU A 74 -4.28 -14.40 -13.68
C GLU A 74 -4.15 -15.74 -14.35
N ALA A 75 -3.21 -15.89 -15.29
CA ALA A 75 -2.96 -17.16 -15.96
C ALA A 75 -2.49 -18.26 -14.99
N TYR A 76 -1.70 -17.91 -13.98
CA TYR A 76 -1.31 -18.86 -12.95
C TYR A 76 -2.48 -19.27 -12.06
N LEU A 77 -3.29 -18.31 -11.62
CA LEU A 77 -4.47 -18.53 -10.79
C LEU A 77 -5.51 -19.39 -11.52
N SER A 78 -5.74 -19.14 -12.82
CA SER A 78 -6.64 -19.97 -13.64
C SER A 78 -6.20 -21.43 -13.66
N ARG A 79 -4.91 -21.69 -13.92
CA ARG A 79 -4.39 -23.07 -13.89
C ARG A 79 -4.53 -23.77 -12.54
N LEU A 80 -4.33 -23.03 -11.44
CA LEU A 80 -4.54 -23.56 -10.11
C LEU A 80 -6.01 -23.91 -9.87
N ASN A 81 -6.93 -23.00 -10.21
CA ASN A 81 -8.36 -23.21 -10.04
C ASN A 81 -8.87 -24.38 -10.90
N GLU A 82 -8.41 -24.48 -12.15
CA GLU A 82 -8.74 -25.59 -13.04
C GLU A 82 -8.26 -26.94 -12.49
N TYR A 83 -7.08 -26.98 -11.88
CA TYR A 83 -6.57 -28.18 -11.23
C TYR A 83 -7.39 -28.54 -9.99
N GLU A 84 -7.65 -27.56 -9.13
CA GLU A 84 -8.40 -27.80 -7.87
C GLU A 84 -9.87 -28.18 -8.11
N ALA A 85 -10.47 -27.75 -9.21
CA ALA A 85 -11.84 -28.12 -9.60
C ALA A 85 -11.98 -29.57 -10.12
N LYS A 86 -10.88 -30.28 -10.36
CA LYS A 86 -10.92 -31.71 -10.80
C LYS A 86 -11.33 -32.64 -9.66
N SER A 87 -11.96 -33.78 -10.01
CA SER A 87 -12.16 -34.87 -9.05
C SER A 87 -10.82 -35.47 -8.59
N ASP A 88 -10.82 -36.21 -7.49
CA ASP A 88 -9.58 -36.80 -6.95
C ASP A 88 -8.95 -37.77 -7.98
N GLU A 89 -9.78 -38.60 -8.67
CA GLU A 89 -9.30 -39.47 -9.73
C GLU A 89 -8.70 -38.72 -10.91
N ALA A 90 -9.29 -37.57 -11.29
CA ALA A 90 -8.77 -36.74 -12.36
C ALA A 90 -7.49 -35.98 -11.95
N LYS A 91 -7.33 -35.66 -10.65
CA LYS A 91 -6.09 -35.07 -10.12
C LYS A 91 -4.92 -36.04 -10.14
N GLU A 92 -5.15 -37.33 -9.87
CA GLU A 92 -4.12 -38.37 -9.96
C GLU A 92 -3.53 -38.51 -11.37
N LEU A 93 -4.34 -38.29 -12.41
CA LEU A 93 -3.94 -38.36 -13.81
C LEU A 93 -3.47 -37.03 -14.38
N ALA A 94 -3.69 -35.91 -13.70
CA ALA A 94 -3.37 -34.60 -14.17
C ALA A 94 -2.00 -34.12 -13.65
N TYR A 95 -1.28 -33.35 -14.49
CA TYR A 95 -0.09 -32.67 -14.02
C TYR A 95 -0.47 -31.52 -13.06
N LYS A 96 0.01 -31.59 -11.83
CA LYS A 96 -0.17 -30.52 -10.86
C LYS A 96 0.63 -29.28 -11.29
N PRO A 97 0.01 -28.08 -11.34
CA PRO A 97 0.73 -26.85 -11.67
C PRO A 97 1.95 -26.67 -10.77
N GLN A 98 3.09 -26.38 -11.37
CA GLN A 98 4.32 -26.12 -10.62
C GLN A 98 4.13 -24.88 -9.76
N ARG A 99 4.55 -24.98 -8.50
CA ARG A 99 4.50 -23.88 -7.58
C ARG A 99 5.49 -22.79 -7.93
N ASP A 100 5.02 -21.54 -7.96
CA ASP A 100 5.81 -20.33 -8.18
C ASP A 100 5.52 -19.36 -7.02
N LEU A 101 6.55 -19.03 -6.23
CA LEU A 101 6.38 -18.21 -5.02
C LEU A 101 6.05 -16.74 -5.33
N GLU A 102 6.50 -16.23 -6.49
CA GLU A 102 6.14 -14.90 -6.95
C GLU A 102 4.66 -14.90 -7.36
N MET A 103 4.26 -15.85 -8.18
CA MET A 103 2.87 -15.99 -8.62
C MET A 103 1.92 -16.35 -7.47
N ASP A 104 2.33 -17.15 -6.50
CA ASP A 104 1.55 -17.41 -5.25
C ASP A 104 1.20 -16.09 -4.53
N THR A 105 2.15 -15.15 -4.51
CA THR A 105 1.94 -13.85 -3.87
C THR A 105 0.95 -12.99 -4.66
N LEU A 106 1.13 -12.91 -5.97
CA LEU A 106 0.24 -12.13 -6.84
C LEU A 106 -1.17 -12.74 -6.91
N ALA A 107 -1.26 -14.06 -7.00
CA ALA A 107 -2.55 -14.77 -6.92
C ALA A 107 -3.27 -14.53 -5.58
N GLY A 108 -2.51 -14.43 -4.48
CA GLY A 108 -3.06 -14.06 -3.16
C GLY A 108 -3.63 -12.64 -3.14
N VAL A 109 -3.04 -11.71 -3.88
CA VAL A 109 -3.61 -10.37 -4.06
C VAL A 109 -4.91 -10.42 -4.86
N LEU A 110 -4.94 -11.15 -5.99
CA LEU A 110 -6.14 -11.30 -6.82
C LEU A 110 -7.31 -11.96 -6.07
N ARG A 111 -7.02 -12.86 -5.13
CA ARG A 111 -8.04 -13.46 -4.25
C ARG A 111 -8.46 -12.56 -3.07
N GLY A 112 -7.74 -11.46 -2.81
CA GLY A 112 -7.96 -10.60 -1.66
C GLY A 112 -7.32 -11.09 -0.34
N ASP A 113 -6.49 -12.13 -0.37
CA ASP A 113 -5.79 -12.69 0.80
C ASP A 113 -4.60 -11.83 1.25
N ILE A 114 -4.05 -11.04 0.33
CA ILE A 114 -2.85 -10.22 0.52
C ILE A 114 -3.18 -8.75 0.26
N LEU A 115 -2.89 -7.90 1.22
CA LEU A 115 -3.12 -6.46 1.14
C LEU A 115 -2.10 -5.79 0.23
N VAL A 116 -2.48 -4.73 -0.51
CA VAL A 116 -1.55 -4.00 -1.37
C VAL A 116 -1.19 -2.66 -0.77
N HIS A 117 0.10 -2.46 -0.50
CA HIS A 117 0.71 -1.21 -0.05
C HIS A 117 1.61 -0.65 -1.15
N ASN A 118 1.24 0.48 -1.73
CA ASN A 118 1.91 1.03 -2.90
C ASN A 118 2.60 2.36 -2.59
N HIS A 119 3.91 2.42 -2.78
CA HIS A 119 4.65 3.68 -2.75
C HIS A 119 4.30 4.51 -3.99
N CYS A 120 3.79 5.72 -3.78
CA CYS A 120 3.50 6.69 -4.85
C CYS A 120 3.51 8.11 -4.29
N TYR A 121 4.12 9.06 -4.99
CA TYR A 121 4.09 10.48 -4.60
C TYR A 121 3.02 11.26 -5.34
N ARG A 122 2.92 11.09 -6.65
CA ARG A 122 2.18 11.95 -7.56
C ARG A 122 0.74 11.51 -7.77
N ALA A 123 -0.15 12.48 -7.88
CA ALA A 123 -1.59 12.25 -8.02
C ALA A 123 -1.95 11.42 -9.26
N GLU A 124 -1.37 11.76 -10.43
CA GLU A 124 -1.66 11.06 -11.68
C GLU A 124 -1.14 9.62 -11.69
N GLU A 125 -0.07 9.34 -10.96
CA GLU A 125 0.44 7.97 -10.86
C GLU A 125 -0.42 7.14 -9.91
N MET A 126 -0.87 7.70 -8.77
CA MET A 126 -1.83 7.04 -7.89
C MET A 126 -3.15 6.74 -8.63
N ALA A 127 -3.67 7.70 -9.41
CA ALA A 127 -4.86 7.48 -10.24
C ALA A 127 -4.64 6.38 -11.29
N THR A 128 -3.47 6.35 -11.93
CA THR A 128 -3.09 5.28 -12.86
C THR A 128 -3.07 3.91 -12.18
N MET A 129 -2.51 3.81 -10.97
CA MET A 129 -2.50 2.56 -10.20
C MET A 129 -3.91 2.10 -9.80
N ILE A 130 -4.81 3.04 -9.46
CA ILE A 130 -6.22 2.72 -9.19
C ILE A 130 -6.89 2.14 -10.45
N ASN A 131 -6.63 2.72 -11.62
CA ASN A 131 -7.17 2.19 -12.88
C ASN A 131 -6.63 0.79 -13.20
N ILE A 132 -5.33 0.53 -12.98
CA ILE A 132 -4.75 -0.80 -13.14
C ILE A 132 -5.35 -1.79 -12.14
N ALA A 133 -5.58 -1.37 -10.90
CA ALA A 133 -6.22 -2.21 -9.90
C ALA A 133 -7.64 -2.62 -10.31
N LYS A 134 -8.40 -1.70 -10.92
CA LYS A 134 -9.73 -1.99 -11.48
C LYS A 134 -9.67 -2.90 -12.72
N GLU A 135 -8.66 -2.73 -13.56
CA GLU A 135 -8.43 -3.56 -14.77
C GLU A 135 -8.22 -5.04 -14.42
N PHE A 136 -7.58 -5.33 -13.30
CA PHE A 136 -7.24 -6.68 -12.82
C PHE A 136 -8.01 -7.12 -11.58
N ASP A 137 -9.05 -6.38 -11.20
CA ASP A 137 -9.95 -6.67 -10.07
C ASP A 137 -9.23 -6.93 -8.73
N TYR A 138 -8.18 -6.17 -8.44
CA TYR A 138 -7.56 -6.19 -7.12
C TYR A 138 -7.74 -4.87 -6.38
N LYS A 139 -7.51 -4.86 -5.06
CA LYS A 139 -7.68 -3.68 -4.21
C LYS A 139 -6.34 -3.13 -3.74
N ILE A 140 -6.13 -1.83 -3.88
CA ILE A 140 -5.05 -1.12 -3.21
C ILE A 140 -5.54 -0.77 -1.81
N THR A 141 -4.77 -1.15 -0.79
CA THR A 141 -5.11 -0.88 0.62
C THR A 141 -4.64 0.52 1.04
N ALA A 142 -3.41 0.88 0.68
CA ALA A 142 -2.85 2.17 1.02
C ALA A 142 -1.79 2.64 0.01
N PHE A 143 -1.80 3.95 -0.28
CA PHE A 143 -0.65 4.62 -0.87
C PHE A 143 0.24 5.19 0.22
N HIS A 144 1.55 4.98 0.08
CA HIS A 144 2.56 5.48 0.98
C HIS A 144 3.24 6.73 0.42
N HIS A 145 3.54 7.65 1.29
CA HIS A 145 4.14 8.95 1.04
C HIS A 145 3.16 9.95 0.41
N GLY A 146 2.44 9.60 -0.62
CA GLY A 146 1.30 10.31 -1.20
C GLY A 146 1.36 11.84 -1.12
N VAL A 147 2.50 12.42 -1.53
CA VAL A 147 2.77 13.87 -1.38
C VAL A 147 1.66 14.71 -2.02
N GLU A 148 1.10 14.24 -3.13
CA GLU A 148 0.00 14.88 -3.85
C GLU A 148 -1.37 14.23 -3.61
N ALA A 149 -1.53 13.43 -2.56
CA ALA A 149 -2.79 12.73 -2.26
C ALA A 149 -3.97 13.69 -2.10
N TYR A 150 -3.72 14.90 -1.60
CA TYR A 150 -4.74 15.94 -1.46
C TYR A 150 -5.45 16.30 -2.77
N LYS A 151 -4.78 16.16 -3.92
CA LYS A 151 -5.35 16.46 -5.25
C LYS A 151 -6.40 15.43 -5.69
N ILE A 152 -6.35 14.22 -5.14
CA ILE A 152 -7.22 13.10 -5.49
C ILE A 152 -7.87 12.47 -4.25
N ALA A 153 -8.04 13.25 -3.19
CA ALA A 153 -8.53 12.77 -1.91
C ALA A 153 -9.89 12.07 -2.02
N ASP A 154 -10.82 12.62 -2.82
CA ASP A 154 -12.13 12.03 -3.06
C ASP A 154 -12.02 10.69 -3.81
N LEU A 155 -11.14 10.59 -4.82
CA LEU A 155 -10.89 9.34 -5.53
C LEU A 155 -10.33 8.24 -4.61
N LEU A 156 -9.46 8.59 -3.66
CA LEU A 156 -8.97 7.66 -2.64
C LEU A 156 -10.12 7.18 -1.75
N ALA A 157 -10.96 8.10 -1.28
CA ALA A 157 -12.09 7.79 -0.41
C ALA A 157 -13.15 6.93 -1.13
N GLU A 158 -13.47 7.22 -2.40
CA GLU A 158 -14.39 6.42 -3.24
C GLU A 158 -13.93 4.97 -3.39
N ASN A 159 -12.63 4.73 -3.45
CA ASN A 159 -12.05 3.41 -3.60
C ASN A 159 -11.64 2.76 -2.25
N ASN A 160 -11.96 3.38 -1.12
CA ASN A 160 -11.60 2.93 0.23
C ASN A 160 -10.08 2.73 0.42
N ILE A 161 -9.27 3.59 -0.18
CA ILE A 161 -7.81 3.55 -0.13
C ILE A 161 -7.31 4.51 0.94
N CYS A 162 -6.46 4.03 1.85
CA CYS A 162 -5.80 4.88 2.83
C CYS A 162 -4.61 5.63 2.23
N GLY A 163 -4.39 6.85 2.68
CA GLY A 163 -3.15 7.59 2.45
C GLY A 163 -2.26 7.53 3.69
N ALA A 164 -1.12 6.83 3.62
CA ALA A 164 -0.10 6.86 4.66
C ALA A 164 0.88 7.99 4.32
N LEU A 165 0.72 9.14 5.01
CA LEU A 165 1.22 10.43 4.58
C LEU A 165 2.16 11.05 5.61
N TRP A 166 3.09 11.88 5.15
CA TRP A 166 3.95 12.71 5.99
C TRP A 166 3.22 13.98 6.45
N ALA A 167 3.51 14.44 7.65
CA ALA A 167 2.99 15.72 8.15
C ALA A 167 3.68 16.92 7.50
N ASP A 168 5.00 16.85 7.33
CA ASP A 168 5.78 17.98 6.81
C ASP A 168 7.11 17.57 6.13
N TRP A 169 7.29 16.30 5.81
CA TRP A 169 8.51 15.83 5.15
C TRP A 169 8.35 15.81 3.62
N TRP A 170 8.83 16.84 2.95
CA TRP A 170 8.68 17.04 1.51
C TRP A 170 9.77 17.96 0.95
N GLY A 171 9.82 18.16 -0.38
CA GLY A 171 10.72 19.09 -1.04
C GLY A 171 12.16 18.63 -1.19
N PHE A 172 12.53 17.44 -0.69
CA PHE A 172 13.89 16.91 -0.76
C PHE A 172 14.25 16.35 -2.15
N LYS A 173 13.28 16.17 -3.03
CA LYS A 173 13.44 15.78 -4.43
C LYS A 173 12.27 16.25 -5.29
N HIS A 174 12.45 16.29 -6.58
CA HIS A 174 11.48 16.86 -7.52
C HIS A 174 10.11 16.17 -7.48
N GLU A 175 10.09 14.84 -7.39
CA GLU A 175 8.85 14.06 -7.32
C GLU A 175 8.08 14.25 -6.00
N ALA A 176 8.74 14.67 -4.94
CA ALA A 176 8.16 14.94 -3.63
C ALA A 176 8.08 16.44 -3.31
N TYR A 177 7.98 17.29 -4.35
CA TYR A 177 8.05 18.75 -4.18
C TYR A 177 6.69 19.38 -3.88
N ASP A 178 5.64 18.96 -4.55
CA ASP A 178 4.32 19.61 -4.51
C ASP A 178 3.41 19.02 -3.42
N MET A 179 3.71 19.36 -2.16
CA MET A 179 2.92 18.99 -1.01
C MET A 179 2.29 20.22 -0.35
N VAL A 180 1.17 20.04 0.31
CA VAL A 180 0.57 21.01 1.24
C VAL A 180 0.54 20.43 2.65
N GLN A 181 0.78 21.25 3.68
CA GLN A 181 0.77 20.78 5.08
C GLN A 181 -0.58 20.21 5.53
N ALA A 182 -1.67 20.65 4.89
CA ALA A 182 -3.02 20.14 5.17
C ALA A 182 -3.33 18.81 4.46
N ASN A 183 -2.38 18.18 3.74
CA ASN A 183 -2.59 16.96 2.95
C ASN A 183 -3.33 15.86 3.74
N ILE A 184 -2.88 15.55 4.97
CA ILE A 184 -3.50 14.56 5.85
C ILE A 184 -4.95 14.94 6.17
N ALA A 185 -5.20 16.19 6.52
CA ALA A 185 -6.52 16.70 6.85
C ALA A 185 -7.48 16.65 5.65
N ILE A 186 -6.99 17.02 4.45
CA ILE A 186 -7.78 16.96 3.21
C ILE A 186 -8.16 15.52 2.89
N VAL A 187 -7.21 14.59 2.96
CA VAL A 187 -7.49 13.17 2.73
C VAL A 187 -8.45 12.60 3.77
N ASP A 188 -8.29 12.95 5.04
CA ASP A 188 -9.21 12.51 6.12
C ASP A 188 -10.64 13.01 5.91
N GLN A 189 -10.79 14.28 5.48
CA GLN A 189 -12.09 14.93 5.34
C GLN A 189 -12.74 14.71 3.97
N ALA A 190 -12.10 14.00 3.05
CA ALA A 190 -12.64 13.67 1.75
C ALA A 190 -14.04 13.03 1.86
N LEU A 191 -14.93 13.39 0.96
CA LEU A 191 -16.35 12.93 0.92
C LEU A 191 -17.07 13.04 2.27
N GLY A 192 -16.88 14.17 2.97
CA GLY A 192 -17.52 14.41 4.25
C GLY A 192 -16.98 13.56 5.41
N GLY A 193 -15.66 13.32 5.44
CA GLY A 193 -14.99 12.59 6.50
C GLY A 193 -14.95 11.06 6.31
N LYS A 194 -15.17 10.58 5.10
CA LYS A 194 -15.06 9.16 4.74
C LYS A 194 -13.63 8.74 4.38
N GLY A 195 -12.72 9.70 4.25
CA GLY A 195 -11.33 9.42 3.90
C GLY A 195 -10.58 8.63 4.98
N CYS A 196 -9.53 7.95 4.58
CA CYS A 196 -8.64 7.19 5.45
C CYS A 196 -7.23 7.78 5.40
N ALA A 197 -6.88 8.67 6.33
CA ALA A 197 -5.53 9.20 6.47
C ALA A 197 -4.76 8.49 7.57
N ILE A 198 -3.48 8.25 7.33
CA ILE A 198 -2.53 7.65 8.27
C ILE A 198 -1.31 8.56 8.33
N VAL A 199 -0.86 8.87 9.53
CA VAL A 199 0.43 9.54 9.73
C VAL A 199 1.53 8.51 9.76
N HIS A 200 2.55 8.67 8.91
CA HIS A 200 3.72 7.80 8.91
C HIS A 200 5.01 8.59 8.76
N SER A 201 6.15 7.99 9.08
CA SER A 201 7.44 8.66 9.05
C SER A 201 8.33 8.24 7.88
N ASP A 202 8.35 6.98 7.50
CA ASP A 202 9.35 6.39 6.58
C ASP A 202 10.80 6.62 7.05
N ASP A 203 10.99 6.82 8.34
CA ASP A 203 12.26 7.17 8.97
C ASP A 203 12.42 6.51 10.33
N ALA A 204 13.61 5.99 10.62
CA ALA A 204 13.92 5.25 11.85
C ALA A 204 13.87 6.13 13.11
N ILE A 205 14.15 7.41 12.98
CA ILE A 205 14.08 8.40 14.09
C ILE A 205 12.66 8.96 14.16
N GLY A 206 12.10 9.39 13.04
CA GLY A 206 10.78 10.01 12.95
C GLY A 206 9.64 9.12 13.45
N ILE A 207 9.75 7.80 13.31
CA ILE A 207 8.71 6.86 13.79
C ILE A 207 8.48 6.92 15.31
N GLN A 208 9.47 7.38 16.07
CA GLN A 208 9.35 7.54 17.51
C GLN A 208 8.48 8.74 17.90
N HIS A 209 8.17 9.63 16.97
CA HIS A 209 7.48 10.89 17.16
C HIS A 209 6.16 11.03 16.41
N LEU A 210 5.52 9.90 16.03
CA LEU A 210 4.26 9.92 15.24
C LEU A 210 3.13 10.71 15.90
N ASN A 211 3.08 10.77 17.23
CA ASN A 211 2.13 11.60 17.96
C ASN A 211 2.38 13.10 17.74
N GLN A 212 3.64 13.53 17.61
CA GLN A 212 3.99 14.91 17.28
C GLN A 212 3.66 15.21 15.81
N GLU A 213 3.95 14.28 14.91
CA GLU A 213 3.59 14.39 13.48
C GLU A 213 2.06 14.52 13.31
N ALA A 214 1.27 13.71 14.03
CA ALA A 214 -0.19 13.82 14.03
C ALA A 214 -0.67 15.18 14.56
N SER A 215 -0.01 15.72 15.60
CA SER A 215 -0.34 17.04 16.13
C SER A 215 -0.03 18.17 15.14
N LYS A 216 1.09 18.09 14.41
CA LYS A 216 1.43 19.02 13.33
C LYS A 216 0.40 18.98 12.21
N ALA A 217 0.01 17.79 11.77
CA ALA A 217 -1.01 17.59 10.75
C ALA A 217 -2.38 18.14 11.18
N LEU A 218 -2.79 17.89 12.42
CA LEU A 218 -4.02 18.46 12.99
C LEU A 218 -3.99 19.98 12.99
N ALA A 219 -2.89 20.57 13.48
CA ALA A 219 -2.74 22.03 13.51
C ALA A 219 -2.77 22.64 12.09
N ALA A 220 -2.18 21.96 11.10
CA ALA A 220 -2.26 22.38 9.70
C ALA A 220 -3.68 22.32 9.15
N GLY A 221 -4.44 21.25 9.45
CA GLY A 221 -5.84 21.10 9.05
C GLY A 221 -6.73 22.18 9.66
N LEU A 222 -6.57 22.46 10.97
CA LEU A 222 -7.33 23.52 11.64
C LEU A 222 -7.03 24.91 11.05
N ARG A 223 -5.77 25.21 10.73
CA ARG A 223 -5.41 26.46 10.04
C ARG A 223 -5.98 26.55 8.62
N ALA A 224 -6.17 25.42 7.96
CA ALA A 224 -6.80 25.36 6.65
C ALA A 224 -8.34 25.42 6.70
N GLY A 225 -8.94 25.52 7.91
CA GLY A 225 -10.38 25.68 8.10
C GLY A 225 -11.15 24.37 8.25
N PHE A 226 -10.49 23.23 8.39
CA PHE A 226 -11.17 21.96 8.65
C PHE A 226 -11.56 21.84 10.13
N ASP A 227 -12.76 21.37 10.40
CA ASP A 227 -13.22 21.06 11.76
C ASP A 227 -12.87 19.60 12.11
N ILE A 228 -11.70 19.41 12.68
CA ILE A 228 -11.18 18.08 13.04
C ILE A 228 -10.94 18.02 14.55
N THR A 229 -11.61 17.07 15.20
CA THR A 229 -11.43 16.85 16.64
C THR A 229 -10.10 16.11 16.92
N LYS A 230 -9.57 16.28 18.15
CA LYS A 230 -8.39 15.51 18.60
C LYS A 230 -8.64 14.00 18.55
N ALA A 231 -9.85 13.56 18.91
CA ALA A 231 -10.25 12.15 18.81
C ALA A 231 -10.19 11.63 17.36
N ARG A 232 -10.64 12.44 16.39
CA ARG A 232 -10.53 12.09 14.95
C ARG A 232 -9.06 11.97 14.54
N ALA A 233 -8.21 12.92 14.95
CA ALA A 233 -6.79 12.87 14.61
C ALA A 233 -6.05 11.67 15.25
N MET A 234 -6.50 11.17 16.40
CA MET A 234 -5.96 9.93 16.98
C MET A 234 -6.15 8.72 16.07
N ASN A 235 -7.22 8.69 15.27
CA ASN A 235 -7.43 7.59 14.30
C ASN A 235 -6.30 7.49 13.26
N TRP A 236 -5.61 8.59 12.98
CA TRP A 236 -4.52 8.62 12.00
C TRP A 236 -3.29 7.81 12.44
N ILE A 237 -3.14 7.56 13.75
CA ILE A 237 -2.03 6.79 14.32
C ILE A 237 -2.49 5.53 15.07
N THR A 238 -3.80 5.24 15.08
CA THR A 238 -4.37 4.06 15.78
C THR A 238 -5.25 3.24 14.84
N SER A 239 -6.52 3.56 14.71
CA SER A 239 -7.51 2.75 13.97
C SER A 239 -7.24 2.70 12.46
N ASN A 240 -6.83 3.79 11.83
CA ASN A 240 -6.57 3.79 10.39
C ASN A 240 -5.34 2.93 10.00
N PRO A 241 -4.17 3.02 10.68
CA PRO A 241 -3.09 2.04 10.45
C PRO A 241 -3.52 0.60 10.73
N ALA A 242 -4.35 0.35 11.75
CA ALA A 242 -4.85 -1.00 12.03
C ALA A 242 -5.74 -1.54 10.89
N LYS A 243 -6.59 -0.69 10.29
CA LYS A 243 -7.37 -1.03 9.09
C LYS A 243 -6.46 -1.36 7.91
N ALA A 244 -5.47 -0.52 7.64
CA ALA A 244 -4.53 -0.74 6.55
C ALA A 244 -3.64 -1.98 6.75
N ALA A 245 -3.38 -2.37 8.00
CA ALA A 245 -2.66 -3.60 8.34
C ALA A 245 -3.56 -4.84 8.43
N GLY A 246 -4.89 -4.70 8.27
CA GLY A 246 -5.86 -5.79 8.34
C GLY A 246 -6.09 -6.36 9.74
N ILE A 247 -5.82 -5.58 10.81
CA ILE A 247 -5.89 -6.02 12.20
C ILE A 247 -6.85 -5.17 13.05
N TYR A 248 -7.70 -4.38 12.42
CA TYR A 248 -8.59 -3.43 13.10
C TYR A 248 -9.52 -4.09 14.12
N ASN A 249 -9.99 -5.31 13.84
CA ASN A 249 -10.86 -6.05 14.75
C ASN A 249 -10.15 -6.54 16.04
N GLN A 250 -8.82 -6.42 16.09
CA GLN A 250 -8.00 -6.91 17.21
C GLN A 250 -7.31 -5.76 17.97
N THR A 251 -7.12 -4.61 17.30
CA THR A 251 -6.42 -3.46 17.86
C THR A 251 -6.72 -2.19 17.05
N GLY A 252 -6.31 -1.02 17.58
CA GLY A 252 -6.46 0.24 16.86
C GLY A 252 -7.70 1.06 17.24
N SER A 253 -8.44 0.60 18.23
CA SER A 253 -9.60 1.32 18.80
C SER A 253 -9.16 2.46 19.71
#